data_ec3cba003743c9ed3fc689587e30e1db
#
_entry.id   ec3cba003743c9ed3fc689587e30e1db
#
_cell.length_a   1.000
_cell.length_b   1.000
_cell.length_c   1.000
_cell.angle_alpha   90.00
_cell.angle_beta   90.00
_cell.angle_gamma   90.00
#
_symmetry.space_group_name_H-M   'P 1'
#
loop_
_entity.id
_entity.type
_entity.pdbx_description
1 polymer ?
#
loop_
_entity_poly.entity_id
_entity_poly.type
_entity_poly.pdbx_seq_one_letter_code
_entity_poly.pdbx_strand_id
1 'polypeptide(L)'
;LTSLYQNAGYDNFEVIVIENNSTDPATEAYYQTIPGRFARCKVVRYQGTFNFSAINNFGAQFADGEHLLLLNNDIEVLSHDFLRELLSYSQRPDVGAVGAKLYYPDDTIQHAGVLMGINGSAGHSHKSYPRTAVGDMYRLVTTQDYMAVTGACLMTKTALYRANGGLDEEKFAVAYNDVDYCLKLWQRGLLNVYTPRAEAYHYESKSRGLDTLSENAKRYEREKANFYAKYKQYIDNYDPYYNPHFNNLFENFGLK
;
A
#
# COMPACT_ATOMS: atom_id res chain seq x y z
N LEU A 1 9.48 9.42 -9.27
CA LEU A 1 9.51 8.97 -10.67
C LEU A 1 10.88 8.42 -11.06
N THR A 2 11.98 9.16 -10.87
CA THR A 2 13.31 8.76 -11.34
C THR A 2 13.71 7.35 -10.88
N SER A 3 13.60 7.05 -9.58
CA SER A 3 13.94 5.72 -9.04
C SER A 3 13.07 4.60 -9.63
N LEU A 4 11.78 4.86 -9.87
CA LEU A 4 10.88 3.90 -10.51
C LEU A 4 11.35 3.56 -11.92
N TYR A 5 11.61 4.57 -12.77
CA TYR A 5 12.05 4.33 -14.15
C TYR A 5 13.43 3.68 -14.24
N GLN A 6 14.31 3.96 -13.28
CA GLN A 6 15.65 3.34 -13.23
C GLN A 6 15.62 1.87 -12.78
N ASN A 7 14.68 1.52 -11.91
CA ASN A 7 14.66 0.24 -11.21
C ASN A 7 13.42 -0.63 -11.52
N ALA A 8 12.63 -0.26 -12.53
CA ALA A 8 11.40 -0.98 -12.87
C ALA A 8 11.62 -2.46 -13.22
N GLY A 9 12.71 -2.77 -13.95
CA GLY A 9 12.98 -4.12 -14.47
C GLY A 9 11.94 -4.63 -15.47
N TYR A 10 11.09 -3.74 -15.99
CA TYR A 10 9.98 -4.03 -16.90
C TYR A 10 9.65 -2.76 -17.70
N ASP A 11 9.55 -2.87 -19.03
CA ASP A 11 9.46 -1.70 -19.90
C ASP A 11 8.02 -1.34 -20.33
N ASN A 12 7.10 -2.32 -20.28
CA ASN A 12 5.72 -2.10 -20.74
C ASN A 12 4.82 -1.60 -19.61
N PHE A 13 5.06 -0.37 -19.13
CA PHE A 13 4.23 0.29 -18.14
C PHE A 13 3.96 1.75 -18.52
N GLU A 14 2.92 2.31 -17.93
CA GLU A 14 2.60 3.73 -17.93
C GLU A 14 2.56 4.27 -16.51
N VAL A 15 2.74 5.57 -16.35
CA VAL A 15 2.60 6.24 -15.06
C VAL A 15 1.54 7.33 -15.16
N ILE A 16 0.61 7.33 -14.21
CA ILE A 16 -0.42 8.34 -14.08
C ILE A 16 -0.14 9.11 -12.78
N VAL A 17 0.39 10.30 -12.92
CA VAL A 17 0.58 11.23 -11.79
C VAL A 17 -0.74 11.93 -11.53
N ILE A 18 -1.28 11.76 -10.31
CA ILE A 18 -2.53 12.41 -9.93
C ILE A 18 -2.19 13.66 -9.12
N GLU A 19 -2.40 14.81 -9.71
CA GLU A 19 -2.22 16.10 -9.06
C GLU A 19 -3.47 16.45 -8.25
N ASN A 20 -3.31 16.84 -6.98
CA ASN A 20 -4.41 17.26 -6.13
C ASN A 20 -4.12 18.60 -5.44
N ASN A 21 -4.49 19.68 -6.11
CA ASN A 21 -4.48 21.05 -5.57
C ASN A 21 -3.12 21.52 -5.01
N SER A 22 -2.01 21.14 -5.66
CA SER A 22 -0.67 21.59 -5.30
C SER A 22 -0.54 23.11 -5.47
N THR A 23 -0.04 23.78 -4.45
CA THR A 23 0.09 25.24 -4.43
C THR A 23 1.51 25.73 -4.67
N ASP A 24 2.51 24.84 -4.65
CA ASP A 24 3.91 25.17 -4.88
C ASP A 24 4.17 25.33 -6.39
N PRO A 25 4.62 26.52 -6.86
CA PRO A 25 4.98 26.72 -8.26
C PRO A 25 6.08 25.78 -8.78
N ALA A 26 6.98 25.30 -7.91
CA ALA A 26 8.01 24.34 -8.28
C ALA A 26 7.40 22.98 -8.68
N THR A 27 6.29 22.59 -8.05
CA THR A 27 5.54 21.37 -8.41
C THR A 27 4.94 21.49 -9.81
N GLU A 28 4.32 22.62 -10.14
CA GLU A 28 3.78 22.85 -11.49
C GLU A 28 4.89 22.88 -12.55
N ALA A 29 6.00 23.56 -12.27
CA ALA A 29 7.16 23.56 -13.13
C ALA A 29 7.72 22.16 -13.36
N TYR A 30 7.74 21.31 -12.33
CA TYR A 30 8.15 19.93 -12.44
C TYR A 30 7.21 19.13 -13.37
N TYR A 31 5.90 19.29 -13.25
CA TYR A 31 4.93 18.61 -14.12
C TYR A 31 5.15 18.92 -15.59
N GLN A 32 5.53 20.15 -15.93
CA GLN A 32 5.84 20.54 -17.33
C GLN A 32 7.08 19.80 -17.86
N THR A 33 7.97 19.30 -17.02
CA THR A 33 9.15 18.54 -17.44
C THR A 33 8.86 17.06 -17.70
N ILE A 34 7.75 16.52 -17.20
CA ILE A 34 7.43 15.09 -17.23
C ILE A 34 7.41 14.52 -18.66
N PRO A 35 6.72 15.12 -19.64
CA PRO A 35 6.62 14.53 -20.98
C PRO A 35 7.98 14.36 -21.69
N GLY A 36 8.96 15.22 -21.39
CA GLY A 36 10.30 15.16 -21.97
C GLY A 36 11.27 14.23 -21.22
N ARG A 37 10.91 13.77 -20.02
CA ARG A 37 11.79 13.00 -19.12
C ARG A 37 11.35 11.55 -18.91
N PHE A 38 10.06 11.30 -18.96
CA PHE A 38 9.47 10.00 -18.59
C PHE A 38 8.53 9.51 -19.68
N ALA A 39 8.88 8.40 -20.30
CA ALA A 39 8.06 7.79 -21.34
C ALA A 39 6.71 7.31 -20.78
N ARG A 40 5.63 7.50 -21.54
CA ARG A 40 4.28 7.04 -21.15
C ARG A 40 3.85 7.52 -19.74
N CYS A 41 4.26 8.74 -19.35
CA CYS A 41 3.88 9.37 -18.11
C CYS A 41 2.94 10.54 -18.39
N LYS A 42 1.79 10.57 -17.73
CA LYS A 42 0.80 11.64 -17.85
C LYS A 42 0.41 12.20 -16.49
N VAL A 43 0.08 13.48 -16.43
CA VAL A 43 -0.45 14.15 -15.23
C VAL A 43 -1.94 14.36 -15.42
N VAL A 44 -2.74 13.90 -14.46
CA VAL A 44 -4.19 14.12 -14.39
C VAL A 44 -4.54 14.92 -13.14
N ARG A 45 -5.52 15.82 -13.22
CA ARG A 45 -5.84 16.75 -12.13
C ARG A 45 -7.14 16.36 -11.44
N TYR A 46 -7.05 16.05 -10.15
CA TYR A 46 -8.18 15.82 -9.27
C TYR A 46 -8.45 17.08 -8.44
N GLN A 47 -9.62 17.69 -8.62
CA GLN A 47 -9.97 18.97 -7.99
C GLN A 47 -10.73 18.85 -6.65
N GLY A 48 -10.96 17.61 -6.17
CA GLY A 48 -11.61 17.37 -4.88
C GLY A 48 -10.73 17.68 -3.68
N THR A 49 -11.31 17.68 -2.49
CA THR A 49 -10.56 17.71 -1.23
C THR A 49 -9.72 16.44 -1.12
N PHE A 50 -8.62 16.50 -0.34
CA PHE A 50 -7.76 15.35 -0.16
C PHE A 50 -8.53 14.15 0.42
N ASN A 51 -8.58 13.10 -0.36
CA ASN A 51 -9.13 11.80 -0.02
C ASN A 51 -8.32 10.76 -0.80
N PHE A 52 -7.46 10.02 -0.11
CA PHE A 52 -6.55 9.06 -0.75
C PHE A 52 -7.31 8.05 -1.61
N SER A 53 -8.42 7.53 -1.10
CA SER A 53 -9.25 6.55 -1.82
C SER A 53 -9.85 7.14 -3.10
N ALA A 54 -10.46 8.33 -3.01
CA ALA A 54 -11.06 9.00 -4.16
C ALA A 54 -10.01 9.39 -5.22
N ILE A 55 -8.84 9.87 -4.80
CA ILE A 55 -7.72 10.21 -5.68
C ILE A 55 -7.26 8.97 -6.46
N ASN A 56 -7.07 7.84 -5.78
CA ASN A 56 -6.65 6.60 -6.46
C ASN A 56 -7.76 6.04 -7.36
N ASN A 57 -9.02 6.08 -6.94
CA ASN A 57 -10.16 5.67 -7.77
C ASN A 57 -10.26 6.52 -9.03
N PHE A 58 -10.06 7.83 -8.91
CA PHE A 58 -10.01 8.74 -10.05
C PHE A 58 -8.85 8.39 -11.00
N GLY A 59 -7.64 8.22 -10.48
CA GLY A 59 -6.47 7.86 -11.27
C GLY A 59 -6.63 6.55 -12.03
N ALA A 60 -7.24 5.54 -11.39
CA ALA A 60 -7.48 4.22 -11.97
C ALA A 60 -8.39 4.24 -13.22
N GLN A 61 -9.18 5.31 -13.41
CA GLN A 61 -10.02 5.47 -14.61
C GLN A 61 -9.19 5.73 -15.88
N PHE A 62 -7.98 6.29 -15.72
CA PHE A 62 -7.07 6.61 -16.81
C PHE A 62 -6.06 5.48 -17.09
N ALA A 63 -6.11 4.39 -16.33
CA ALA A 63 -5.19 3.26 -16.48
C ALA A 63 -5.66 2.31 -17.59
N ASP A 64 -4.76 2.04 -18.54
CA ASP A 64 -4.97 1.11 -19.64
C ASP A 64 -4.32 -0.26 -19.38
N GLY A 65 -3.40 -0.34 -18.41
CA GLY A 65 -2.68 -1.55 -18.06
C GLY A 65 -3.57 -2.67 -17.50
N GLU A 66 -3.22 -3.91 -17.77
CA GLU A 66 -3.87 -5.11 -17.22
C GLU A 66 -3.69 -5.20 -15.70
N HIS A 67 -2.57 -4.67 -15.18
CA HIS A 67 -2.26 -4.57 -13.77
C HIS A 67 -2.17 -3.11 -13.35
N LEU A 68 -2.70 -2.79 -12.18
CA LEU A 68 -2.69 -1.48 -11.54
C LEU A 68 -1.77 -1.52 -10.33
N LEU A 69 -0.82 -0.60 -10.25
CA LEU A 69 0.01 -0.37 -9.06
C LEU A 69 -0.41 0.96 -8.42
N LEU A 70 -0.99 0.90 -7.23
CA LEU A 70 -1.08 2.08 -6.35
C LEU A 70 0.32 2.32 -5.77
N LEU A 71 0.85 3.52 -5.96
CA LEU A 71 2.19 3.88 -5.52
C LEU A 71 2.21 5.31 -4.99
N ASN A 72 2.59 5.49 -3.74
CA ASN A 72 2.70 6.82 -3.15
C ASN A 72 3.81 7.63 -3.83
N ASN A 73 3.62 8.95 -3.87
CA ASN A 73 4.56 9.88 -4.51
C ASN A 73 5.88 10.07 -3.73
N ASP A 74 5.92 9.63 -2.49
CA ASP A 74 7.07 9.66 -1.58
C ASP A 74 7.77 8.28 -1.44
N ILE A 75 7.58 7.40 -2.44
CA ILE A 75 8.30 6.13 -2.58
C ILE A 75 9.59 6.34 -3.38
N GLU A 76 10.69 5.79 -2.88
CA GLU A 76 11.95 5.66 -3.59
C GLU A 76 12.28 4.17 -3.80
N VAL A 77 12.21 3.73 -5.07
CA VAL A 77 12.43 2.33 -5.44
C VAL A 77 13.91 1.97 -5.36
N LEU A 78 14.23 0.85 -4.70
CA LEU A 78 15.60 0.37 -4.47
C LEU A 78 15.97 -0.84 -5.33
N SER A 79 15.10 -1.85 -5.42
CA SER A 79 15.41 -3.10 -6.14
C SER A 79 15.26 -2.93 -7.66
N HIS A 80 16.23 -3.42 -8.43
CA HIS A 80 16.30 -3.25 -9.90
C HIS A 80 15.18 -3.91 -10.70
N ASP A 81 14.54 -4.93 -10.18
CA ASP A 81 13.45 -5.67 -10.85
C ASP A 81 12.09 -5.40 -10.19
N PHE A 82 11.89 -4.20 -9.66
CA PHE A 82 10.77 -3.86 -8.79
C PHE A 82 9.39 -4.21 -9.37
N LEU A 83 9.07 -3.71 -10.58
CA LEU A 83 7.78 -3.99 -11.22
C LEU A 83 7.68 -5.46 -11.67
N ARG A 84 8.77 -6.03 -12.17
CA ARG A 84 8.81 -7.43 -12.59
C ARG A 84 8.54 -8.37 -11.41
N GLU A 85 9.11 -8.09 -10.25
CA GLU A 85 8.89 -8.89 -9.04
C GLU A 85 7.43 -8.82 -8.60
N LEU A 86 6.84 -7.65 -8.48
CA LEU A 86 5.42 -7.49 -8.13
C LEU A 86 4.50 -8.18 -9.16
N LEU A 87 4.79 -8.01 -10.45
CA LEU A 87 4.02 -8.59 -11.54
C LEU A 87 4.10 -10.13 -11.54
N SER A 88 5.25 -10.71 -11.15
CA SER A 88 5.45 -12.16 -11.10
C SER A 88 4.41 -12.88 -10.24
N TYR A 89 3.95 -12.23 -9.17
CA TYR A 89 2.86 -12.73 -8.31
C TYR A 89 1.49 -12.25 -8.77
N SER A 90 1.35 -10.97 -9.13
CA SER A 90 0.05 -10.38 -9.49
C SER A 90 -0.61 -11.05 -10.70
N GLN A 91 0.16 -11.60 -11.64
CA GLN A 91 -0.38 -12.33 -12.80
C GLN A 91 -1.01 -13.68 -12.45
N ARG A 92 -0.71 -14.26 -11.30
CA ARG A 92 -1.30 -15.53 -10.85
C ARG A 92 -2.81 -15.39 -10.67
N PRO A 93 -3.60 -16.41 -11.06
CA PRO A 93 -5.07 -16.34 -10.97
C PRO A 93 -5.60 -16.34 -9.53
N ASP A 94 -4.84 -16.91 -8.59
CA ASP A 94 -5.17 -17.02 -7.17
C ASP A 94 -4.72 -15.79 -6.34
N VAL A 95 -4.01 -14.83 -6.96
CA VAL A 95 -3.50 -13.63 -6.27
C VAL A 95 -4.39 -12.43 -6.55
N GLY A 96 -4.80 -11.75 -5.48
CA GLY A 96 -5.60 -10.54 -5.49
C GLY A 96 -4.76 -9.26 -5.41
N ALA A 97 -3.85 -9.20 -4.46
CA ALA A 97 -2.95 -8.05 -4.28
C ALA A 97 -1.52 -8.49 -3.97
N VAL A 98 -0.56 -7.65 -4.33
CA VAL A 98 0.87 -7.85 -4.04
C VAL A 98 1.45 -6.56 -3.46
N GLY A 99 2.13 -6.68 -2.31
CA GLY A 99 2.82 -5.57 -1.64
C GLY A 99 4.33 -5.76 -1.60
N ALA A 100 5.05 -4.65 -1.64
CA ALA A 100 6.50 -4.58 -1.53
C ALA A 100 6.96 -4.52 -0.06
N LYS A 101 8.25 -4.76 0.18
CA LYS A 101 8.91 -4.45 1.44
C LYS A 101 9.26 -2.97 1.48
N LEU A 102 8.72 -2.25 2.47
CA LEU A 102 8.97 -0.83 2.61
C LEU A 102 9.81 -0.55 3.86
N TYR A 103 10.68 0.45 3.73
CA TYR A 103 11.54 0.93 4.79
C TYR A 103 11.25 2.39 5.13
N TYR A 104 11.44 2.73 6.39
CA TYR A 104 11.60 4.12 6.80
C TYR A 104 12.97 4.68 6.35
N PRO A 105 13.14 6.02 6.29
CA PRO A 105 14.42 6.64 5.91
C PRO A 105 15.60 6.31 6.83
N ASP A 106 15.34 5.76 8.03
CA ASP A 106 16.35 5.34 9.00
C ASP A 106 16.76 3.86 8.87
N ASP A 107 16.43 3.22 7.74
CA ASP A 107 16.68 1.80 7.48
C ASP A 107 15.95 0.84 8.43
N THR A 108 14.85 1.25 9.02
CA THR A 108 13.95 0.33 9.72
C THR A 108 12.78 -0.10 8.85
N ILE A 109 12.20 -1.27 9.13
CA ILE A 109 11.07 -1.82 8.38
C ILE A 109 9.82 -1.00 8.68
N GLN A 110 9.16 -0.52 7.63
CA GLN A 110 7.85 0.11 7.71
C GLN A 110 6.73 -0.89 7.41
N HIS A 111 6.90 -1.69 6.35
CA HIS A 111 5.91 -2.66 5.89
C HIS A 111 6.56 -3.98 5.45
N ALA A 112 6.01 -5.07 5.97
CA ALA A 112 6.30 -6.44 5.57
C ALA A 112 5.04 -7.31 5.70
N GLY A 113 3.89 -6.81 5.23
CA GLY A 113 2.57 -7.40 5.40
C GLY A 113 1.78 -6.77 6.55
N VAL A 114 0.47 -6.98 6.56
CA VAL A 114 -0.46 -6.47 7.59
C VAL A 114 -1.12 -7.63 8.33
N LEU A 115 -1.04 -7.57 9.66
CA LEU A 115 -1.65 -8.51 10.61
C LEU A 115 -2.95 -7.93 11.16
N MET A 116 -3.99 -8.78 11.28
CA MET A 116 -5.25 -8.39 11.90
C MET A 116 -5.23 -8.64 13.42
N GLY A 117 -5.99 -7.83 14.15
CA GLY A 117 -6.15 -7.96 15.62
C GLY A 117 -5.05 -7.32 16.45
N ILE A 118 -4.01 -6.78 15.83
CA ILE A 118 -2.94 -6.07 16.55
C ILE A 118 -3.49 -4.78 17.17
N ASN A 119 -3.34 -4.65 18.49
CA ASN A 119 -3.88 -3.51 19.27
C ASN A 119 -5.38 -3.24 19.00
N GLY A 120 -6.15 -4.31 18.80
CA GLY A 120 -7.58 -4.21 18.49
C GLY A 120 -7.90 -3.60 17.12
N SER A 121 -6.98 -3.68 16.18
CA SER A 121 -7.11 -3.14 14.83
C SER A 121 -6.31 -3.97 13.81
N ALA A 122 -5.47 -3.33 13.02
CA ALA A 122 -4.51 -3.95 12.11
C ALA A 122 -3.16 -3.26 12.28
N GLY A 123 -2.07 -4.02 12.14
CA GLY A 123 -0.70 -3.51 12.29
C GLY A 123 0.25 -4.07 11.25
N HIS A 124 1.32 -3.32 10.95
CA HIS A 124 2.36 -3.75 10.02
C HIS A 124 3.29 -4.75 10.69
N SER A 125 3.46 -5.92 10.07
CA SER A 125 4.37 -6.97 10.54
C SER A 125 5.80 -6.44 10.72
N HIS A 126 6.44 -6.73 11.86
CA HIS A 126 7.84 -6.37 12.19
C HIS A 126 8.17 -4.87 12.03
N LYS A 127 7.20 -4.00 12.25
CA LYS A 127 7.42 -2.55 12.19
C LYS A 127 8.59 -2.13 13.07
N SER A 128 9.42 -1.22 12.56
CA SER A 128 10.62 -0.69 13.22
C SER A 128 11.75 -1.70 13.48
N TYR A 129 11.68 -2.91 12.93
CA TYR A 129 12.82 -3.83 12.93
C TYR A 129 13.92 -3.33 11.99
N PRO A 130 15.19 -3.63 12.25
CA PRO A 130 16.28 -3.27 11.34
C PRO A 130 16.08 -3.88 9.95
N ARG A 131 16.48 -3.17 8.90
CA ARG A 131 16.43 -3.65 7.49
C ARG A 131 17.06 -5.02 7.31
N THR A 132 18.15 -5.31 8.05
CA THR A 132 18.91 -6.55 7.99
C THR A 132 18.27 -7.71 8.75
N ALA A 133 17.16 -7.47 9.49
CA ALA A 133 16.48 -8.52 10.21
C ALA A 133 15.87 -9.55 9.25
N VAL A 134 15.96 -10.82 9.63
CA VAL A 134 15.33 -11.92 8.88
C VAL A 134 13.90 -12.22 9.35
N GLY A 135 13.53 -11.69 10.52
CA GLY A 135 12.23 -11.94 11.15
C GLY A 135 12.07 -13.34 11.72
N ASP A 136 10.96 -13.55 12.41
CA ASP A 136 10.56 -14.87 12.90
C ASP A 136 10.38 -15.84 11.72
N MET A 137 10.97 -17.04 11.82
CA MET A 137 10.93 -18.06 10.75
C MET A 137 11.30 -17.52 9.36
N TYR A 138 12.25 -16.57 9.27
CA TYR A 138 12.68 -15.94 8.02
C TYR A 138 11.57 -15.17 7.26
N ARG A 139 10.51 -14.75 7.93
CA ARG A 139 9.35 -14.08 7.30
C ARG A 139 9.70 -12.79 6.57
N LEU A 140 10.72 -12.07 7.01
CA LEU A 140 11.13 -10.80 6.40
C LEU A 140 11.95 -10.96 5.12
N VAL A 141 12.40 -12.18 4.80
CA VAL A 141 13.25 -12.48 3.63
C VAL A 141 12.64 -13.55 2.70
N THR A 142 11.44 -14.02 3.03
CA THR A 142 10.67 -14.96 2.19
C THR A 142 9.31 -14.37 1.83
N THR A 143 8.79 -14.74 0.66
CA THR A 143 7.43 -14.37 0.24
C THR A 143 6.41 -14.98 1.20
N GLN A 144 5.42 -14.20 1.62
CA GLN A 144 4.39 -14.59 2.58
C GLN A 144 3.00 -14.15 2.11
N ASP A 145 1.99 -14.89 2.52
CA ASP A 145 0.60 -14.45 2.43
C ASP A 145 0.20 -13.73 3.72
N TYR A 146 -0.55 -12.66 3.57
CA TYR A 146 -1.11 -11.88 4.68
C TYR A 146 -2.58 -11.53 4.43
N MET A 147 -3.29 -11.11 5.48
CA MET A 147 -4.66 -10.58 5.31
C MET A 147 -4.69 -9.32 4.46
N ALA A 148 -3.63 -8.50 4.52
CA ALA A 148 -3.52 -7.30 3.69
C ALA A 148 -2.06 -6.88 3.44
N VAL A 149 -1.90 -5.99 2.46
CA VAL A 149 -0.68 -5.24 2.16
C VAL A 149 -1.01 -3.76 2.04
N THR A 150 -0.01 -2.88 2.24
CA THR A 150 -0.25 -1.43 2.30
C THR A 150 -0.52 -0.80 0.92
N GLY A 151 -1.45 0.14 0.89
CA GLY A 151 -1.77 0.96 -0.29
C GLY A 151 -0.64 1.91 -0.72
N ALA A 152 0.38 2.11 0.12
CA ALA A 152 1.57 2.86 -0.29
C ALA A 152 2.31 2.22 -1.47
N CYS A 153 2.22 0.87 -1.59
CA CYS A 153 2.71 0.11 -2.75
C CYS A 153 1.89 -1.18 -2.87
N LEU A 154 0.83 -1.16 -3.67
CA LEU A 154 -0.10 -2.27 -3.84
C LEU A 154 -0.36 -2.52 -5.32
N MET A 155 0.06 -3.68 -5.83
CA MET A 155 -0.26 -4.13 -7.19
C MET A 155 -1.44 -5.09 -7.18
N THR A 156 -2.38 -4.89 -8.10
CA THR A 156 -3.57 -5.74 -8.30
C THR A 156 -3.94 -5.78 -9.78
N LYS A 157 -4.78 -6.72 -10.20
CA LYS A 157 -5.35 -6.69 -11.57
C LYS A 157 -6.35 -5.53 -11.69
N THR A 158 -6.24 -4.75 -12.76
CA THR A 158 -7.16 -3.63 -13.03
C THR A 158 -8.63 -4.07 -13.06
N ALA A 159 -8.90 -5.23 -13.63
CA ALA A 159 -10.25 -5.82 -13.64
C ALA A 159 -10.78 -6.13 -12.22
N LEU A 160 -9.93 -6.64 -11.33
CA LEU A 160 -10.29 -6.88 -9.93
C LEU A 160 -10.54 -5.58 -9.17
N TYR A 161 -9.70 -4.57 -9.39
CA TYR A 161 -9.86 -3.25 -8.76
C TYR A 161 -11.23 -2.66 -9.12
N ARG A 162 -11.58 -2.66 -10.40
CA ARG A 162 -12.87 -2.17 -10.91
C ARG A 162 -14.05 -3.02 -10.41
N ALA A 163 -13.93 -4.34 -10.43
CA ALA A 163 -14.99 -5.26 -9.99
C ALA A 163 -15.27 -5.20 -8.47
N ASN A 164 -14.31 -4.75 -7.66
CA ASN A 164 -14.49 -4.50 -6.23
C ASN A 164 -14.93 -3.07 -5.89
N GLY A 165 -15.17 -2.21 -6.90
CA GLY A 165 -15.55 -0.81 -6.71
C GLY A 165 -14.40 0.09 -6.25
N GLY A 166 -13.13 -0.36 -6.41
CA GLY A 166 -11.95 0.37 -5.95
C GLY A 166 -11.83 0.42 -4.42
N LEU A 167 -11.21 1.49 -3.92
CA LEU A 167 -11.13 1.82 -2.50
C LEU A 167 -12.43 2.46 -2.02
N ASP A 168 -12.83 2.22 -0.77
CA ASP A 168 -14.05 2.79 -0.18
C ASP A 168 -13.78 4.23 0.28
N GLU A 169 -14.09 5.21 -0.57
CA GLU A 169 -13.82 6.62 -0.35
C GLU A 169 -14.74 7.30 0.67
N GLU A 170 -15.86 6.67 1.01
CA GLU A 170 -16.80 7.19 2.00
C GLU A 170 -16.41 6.79 3.43
N LYS A 171 -16.09 5.50 3.64
CA LYS A 171 -15.79 4.96 4.97
C LYS A 171 -14.32 5.01 5.33
N PHE A 172 -13.43 4.96 4.32
CA PHE A 172 -11.99 4.86 4.48
C PHE A 172 -11.28 5.83 3.52
N ALA A 173 -11.47 7.11 3.77
CA ALA A 173 -10.91 8.15 2.93
C ALA A 173 -9.37 8.14 2.87
N VAL A 174 -8.73 7.78 4.00
CA VAL A 174 -7.26 7.79 4.14
C VAL A 174 -6.73 6.56 4.86
N ALA A 175 -7.26 6.18 6.04
CA ALA A 175 -6.80 5.02 6.78
C ALA A 175 -7.65 3.79 6.47
N TYR A 176 -7.04 2.60 6.55
CA TYR A 176 -7.69 1.30 6.38
C TYR A 176 -8.29 1.00 5.00
N ASN A 177 -8.16 1.88 4.03
CA ASN A 177 -8.69 1.67 2.67
C ASN A 177 -8.03 0.49 1.96
N ASP A 178 -6.73 0.33 2.12
CA ASP A 178 -5.92 -0.77 1.61
C ASP A 178 -6.26 -2.09 2.30
N VAL A 179 -6.40 -2.06 3.62
CA VAL A 179 -6.80 -3.24 4.40
C VAL A 179 -8.21 -3.67 4.02
N ASP A 180 -9.16 -2.73 3.91
CA ASP A 180 -10.53 -2.98 3.42
C ASP A 180 -10.53 -3.62 2.02
N TYR A 181 -9.74 -3.06 1.11
CA TYR A 181 -9.61 -3.59 -0.24
C TYR A 181 -9.06 -5.02 -0.25
N CYS A 182 -7.96 -5.27 0.47
CA CYS A 182 -7.36 -6.59 0.58
C CYS A 182 -8.30 -7.61 1.24
N LEU A 183 -9.05 -7.22 2.27
CA LEU A 183 -10.03 -8.11 2.91
C LEU A 183 -11.18 -8.47 1.98
N LYS A 184 -11.65 -7.56 1.13
CA LYS A 184 -12.63 -7.88 0.08
C LYS A 184 -12.09 -8.92 -0.91
N LEU A 185 -10.80 -8.83 -1.29
CA LEU A 185 -10.15 -9.81 -2.15
C LEU A 185 -10.02 -11.17 -1.45
N TRP A 186 -9.59 -11.17 -0.20
CA TRP A 186 -9.45 -12.38 0.61
C TRP A 186 -10.79 -13.09 0.81
N GLN A 187 -11.88 -12.37 1.06
CA GLN A 187 -13.24 -12.91 1.16
C GLN A 187 -13.72 -13.58 -0.14
N ARG A 188 -13.10 -13.26 -1.27
CA ARG A 188 -13.34 -13.92 -2.57
C ARG A 188 -12.42 -15.12 -2.82
N GLY A 189 -11.62 -15.52 -1.82
CA GLY A 189 -10.68 -16.64 -1.91
C GLY A 189 -9.37 -16.32 -2.60
N LEU A 190 -9.01 -15.00 -2.73
CA LEU A 190 -7.76 -14.58 -3.33
C LEU A 190 -6.71 -14.29 -2.24
N LEU A 191 -5.44 -14.52 -2.58
CA LEU A 191 -4.30 -14.28 -1.71
C LEU A 191 -3.82 -12.82 -1.81
N ASN A 192 -3.39 -12.26 -0.68
CA ASN A 192 -2.65 -11.01 -0.64
C ASN A 192 -1.19 -11.34 -0.28
N VAL A 193 -0.30 -11.11 -1.22
CA VAL A 193 1.09 -11.56 -1.17
C VAL A 193 2.02 -10.41 -0.80
N TYR A 194 2.87 -10.62 0.19
CA TYR A 194 4.04 -9.79 0.46
C TYR A 194 5.27 -10.41 -0.21
N THR A 195 6.04 -9.62 -0.95
CA THR A 195 7.33 -10.04 -1.47
C THR A 195 8.47 -9.18 -0.92
N PRO A 196 9.51 -9.80 -0.32
CA PRO A 196 10.67 -9.07 0.20
C PRO A 196 11.66 -8.64 -0.89
N ARG A 197 11.46 -9.05 -2.16
CA ARG A 197 12.38 -8.75 -3.26
C ARG A 197 12.06 -7.45 -3.97
N ALA A 198 10.85 -6.94 -3.83
CA ALA A 198 10.48 -5.58 -4.23
C ALA A 198 10.70 -4.67 -3.02
N GLU A 199 11.77 -3.88 -3.04
CA GLU A 199 12.19 -3.04 -1.91
C GLU A 199 12.12 -1.56 -2.27
N ALA A 200 11.63 -0.73 -1.34
CA ALA A 200 11.59 0.73 -1.49
C ALA A 200 11.65 1.44 -0.14
N TYR A 201 12.17 2.67 -0.12
CA TYR A 201 11.92 3.61 0.99
C TYR A 201 10.55 4.26 0.80
N HIS A 202 9.86 4.52 1.91
CA HIS A 202 8.64 5.32 1.97
C HIS A 202 8.82 6.44 2.98
N TYR A 203 8.90 7.67 2.48
CA TYR A 203 9.18 8.89 3.27
C TYR A 203 7.91 9.44 3.94
N GLU A 204 7.12 8.58 4.54
CA GLU A 204 5.79 8.84 5.11
C GLU A 204 5.67 10.21 5.82
N SER A 205 4.52 10.84 5.67
CA SER A 205 4.08 12.03 6.43
C SER A 205 4.75 13.37 6.10
N LYS A 206 5.59 13.49 5.06
CA LYS A 206 6.20 14.77 4.69
C LYS A 206 5.20 15.83 4.24
N SER A 207 4.15 15.41 3.53
CA SER A 207 3.14 16.33 2.97
C SER A 207 1.84 16.44 3.77
N ARG A 208 1.45 15.39 4.50
CA ARG A 208 0.16 15.27 5.18
C ARG A 208 0.22 15.61 6.67
N GLY A 209 1.39 15.49 7.31
CA GLY A 209 1.52 15.53 8.76
C GLY A 209 0.99 14.27 9.46
N LEU A 210 1.18 14.19 10.78
CA LEU A 210 0.74 13.05 11.58
C LEU A 210 -0.78 13.03 11.75
N ASP A 211 -1.41 11.85 11.71
CA ASP A 211 -2.85 11.65 11.96
C ASP A 211 -3.28 12.01 13.39
N THR A 212 -2.32 12.31 14.27
CA THR A 212 -2.56 12.75 15.66
C THR A 212 -2.95 14.22 15.81
N LEU A 213 -2.94 15.02 14.75
CA LEU A 213 -3.28 16.44 14.80
C LEU A 213 -4.81 16.66 14.57
N SER A 214 -5.47 17.28 15.52
CA SER A 214 -6.87 17.79 15.58
C SER A 214 -7.91 17.19 14.61
N GLU A 215 -8.03 17.68 13.37
CA GLU A 215 -9.03 17.21 12.39
C GLU A 215 -8.67 15.84 11.80
N ASN A 216 -7.39 15.56 11.60
CA ASN A 216 -6.91 14.26 11.14
C ASN A 216 -7.20 13.18 12.19
N ALA A 217 -7.03 13.48 13.47
CA ALA A 217 -7.36 12.56 14.56
C ALA A 217 -8.84 12.16 14.57
N LYS A 218 -9.76 13.12 14.41
CA LYS A 218 -11.21 12.83 14.35
C LYS A 218 -11.58 11.95 13.15
N ARG A 219 -10.98 12.22 11.98
CA ARG A 219 -11.17 11.39 10.79
C ARG A 219 -10.65 9.97 11.07
N TYR A 220 -9.42 9.84 11.55
CA TYR A 220 -8.79 8.56 11.85
C TYR A 220 -9.63 7.72 12.83
N GLU A 221 -10.11 8.31 13.94
CA GLU A 221 -10.95 7.59 14.90
C GLU A 221 -12.27 7.12 14.29
N ARG A 222 -12.89 7.92 13.42
CA ARG A 222 -14.08 7.52 12.67
C ARG A 222 -13.78 6.35 11.72
N GLU A 223 -12.69 6.42 10.95
CA GLU A 223 -12.31 5.38 10.02
C GLU A 223 -11.94 4.08 10.76
N LYS A 224 -11.27 4.19 11.91
CA LYS A 224 -10.97 3.07 12.82
C LYS A 224 -12.26 2.43 13.37
N ALA A 225 -13.22 3.22 13.77
CA ALA A 225 -14.52 2.72 14.24
C ALA A 225 -15.30 2.01 13.12
N ASN A 226 -15.32 2.57 11.91
CA ASN A 226 -15.89 1.93 10.71
C ASN A 226 -15.21 0.60 10.40
N PHE A 227 -13.88 0.56 10.49
CA PHE A 227 -13.08 -0.63 10.23
C PHE A 227 -13.39 -1.73 11.26
N TYR A 228 -13.40 -1.38 12.55
CA TYR A 228 -13.76 -2.34 13.60
C TYR A 228 -15.18 -2.86 13.41
N ALA A 229 -16.16 -1.98 13.17
CA ALA A 229 -17.55 -2.40 12.96
C ALA A 229 -17.72 -3.38 11.79
N LYS A 230 -16.96 -3.16 10.70
CA LYS A 230 -17.04 -3.99 9.48
C LYS A 230 -16.30 -5.32 9.62
N TYR A 231 -15.16 -5.33 10.32
CA TYR A 231 -14.22 -6.47 10.35
C TYR A 231 -13.99 -7.05 11.74
N LYS A 232 -14.86 -6.75 12.71
CA LYS A 232 -14.79 -7.21 14.10
C LYS A 232 -14.44 -8.70 14.22
N GLN A 233 -15.04 -9.55 13.41
CA GLN A 233 -14.79 -10.99 13.45
C GLN A 233 -13.33 -11.37 13.18
N TYR A 234 -12.61 -10.65 12.32
CA TYR A 234 -11.19 -10.91 12.04
C TYR A 234 -10.28 -10.24 13.07
N ILE A 235 -10.70 -9.09 13.59
CA ILE A 235 -9.94 -8.34 14.61
C ILE A 235 -9.94 -9.09 15.95
N ASP A 236 -11.11 -9.59 16.38
CA ASP A 236 -11.26 -10.19 17.71
C ASP A 236 -10.90 -11.67 17.76
N ASN A 237 -11.06 -12.40 16.65
CA ASN A 237 -11.04 -13.85 16.73
C ASN A 237 -9.83 -14.49 16.06
N TYR A 238 -9.45 -14.07 14.85
CA TYR A 238 -8.45 -14.84 14.13
C TYR A 238 -7.95 -14.20 12.84
N ASP A 239 -6.64 -14.04 12.74
CA ASP A 239 -5.90 -13.85 11.51
C ASP A 239 -5.33 -15.22 11.09
N PRO A 240 -5.69 -15.79 9.92
CA PRO A 240 -5.23 -17.12 9.50
C PRO A 240 -3.73 -17.21 9.28
N TYR A 241 -3.04 -16.07 9.14
CA TYR A 241 -1.59 -15.98 8.96
C TYR A 241 -0.85 -15.64 10.24
N TYR A 242 -1.58 -15.49 11.39
CA TYR A 242 -1.02 -15.13 12.68
C TYR A 242 -1.47 -16.12 13.76
N ASN A 243 -0.54 -16.92 14.27
CA ASN A 243 -0.89 -17.97 15.24
C ASN A 243 -1.52 -17.36 16.50
N PRO A 244 -2.66 -17.91 17.01
CA PRO A 244 -3.36 -17.39 18.17
C PRO A 244 -2.53 -17.45 19.49
N HIS A 245 -1.43 -18.17 19.52
CA HIS A 245 -0.49 -18.18 20.65
C HIS A 245 0.51 -17.00 20.64
N PHE A 246 0.60 -16.26 19.54
CA PHE A 246 1.36 -15.01 19.51
C PHE A 246 0.59 -13.90 20.21
N ASN A 247 1.35 -12.93 20.77
CA ASN A 247 0.72 -11.77 21.38
C ASN A 247 0.18 -10.80 20.32
N ASN A 248 -0.88 -10.07 20.65
CA ASN A 248 -1.49 -9.06 19.75
C ASN A 248 -1.17 -7.63 20.19
N LEU A 249 -0.22 -7.44 21.11
CA LEU A 249 0.21 -6.11 21.54
C LEU A 249 1.29 -5.53 20.63
N PHE A 250 2.08 -6.44 20.01
CA PHE A 250 3.21 -6.07 19.16
C PHE A 250 3.19 -6.88 17.87
N GLU A 251 3.68 -6.29 16.80
CA GLU A 251 3.73 -6.88 15.45
C GLU A 251 4.97 -7.77 15.23
N ASN A 252 5.41 -8.51 16.25
CA ASN A 252 6.72 -9.16 16.30
C ASN A 252 6.71 -10.69 16.38
N PHE A 253 5.54 -11.34 16.27
CA PHE A 253 5.38 -12.80 16.41
C PHE A 253 5.89 -13.36 17.76
N GLY A 254 5.99 -12.53 18.78
CA GLY A 254 6.33 -12.97 20.14
C GLY A 254 5.22 -13.83 20.75
N LEU A 255 5.58 -14.83 21.56
CA LEU A 255 4.61 -15.64 22.30
C LEU A 255 3.88 -14.80 23.38
N LYS A 256 2.65 -15.23 23.71
CA LYS A 256 1.86 -14.68 24.84
C LYS A 256 2.52 -14.95 26.15
#